data_27b53c9c30ad9fcd719ef18a54d7761e
#
_entry.id   27b53c9c30ad9fcd719ef18a54d7761e
#
_cell.length_a   1.000
_cell.length_b   1.000
_cell.length_c   1.000
_cell.angle_alpha   90.00
_cell.angle_beta   90.00
_cell.angle_gamma   90.00
#
_symmetry.space_group_name_H-M   'P 1'
#
loop_
_entity.id
_entity.type
_entity.pdbx_description
1 polymer ?
#
loop_
_entity_poly.entity_id
_entity_poly.type
_entity_poly.pdbx_seq_one_letter_code
_entity_poly.pdbx_strand_id
1 'polypeptide(L)'
;MLVSVLSDKDLIKNYLAGDNSSFEILLNRHKSRVYAFIMSKIKNRDISEDIFQDTFIKVINSLKKGKYNEEGKFLPWIMRISHNLVIDHFRKESKIKSVRPNDQFNIFDI
;
A
#
# COMPACT_ATOMS: atom_id res chain seq x y z
N MET A 1 -7.89 27.91 11.27
CA MET A 1 -6.72 27.11 10.91
C MET A 1 -7.05 26.06 9.88
N LEU A 2 -6.30 25.99 8.84
CA LEU A 2 -6.55 25.03 7.78
C LEU A 2 -5.81 23.75 8.06
N VAL A 3 -6.56 22.64 8.12
CA VAL A 3 -5.94 21.33 8.36
C VAL A 3 -4.95 20.96 7.27
N SER A 4 -5.10 21.56 6.09
CA SER A 4 -4.20 21.26 4.98
C SER A 4 -2.78 21.73 5.21
N VAL A 5 -2.54 22.60 6.22
CA VAL A 5 -1.18 23.02 6.53
C VAL A 5 -0.50 22.11 7.56
N LEU A 6 -1.22 21.14 8.10
CA LEU A 6 -0.62 20.20 9.03
C LEU A 6 0.28 19.23 8.27
N SER A 7 1.43 18.92 8.84
CA SER A 7 2.34 17.98 8.23
C SER A 7 1.84 16.56 8.38
N ASP A 8 2.38 15.65 7.58
CA ASP A 8 2.07 14.24 7.76
C ASP A 8 2.38 13.79 9.17
N LYS A 9 3.49 14.27 9.72
CA LYS A 9 3.89 13.93 11.09
C LYS A 9 2.82 14.33 12.09
N ASP A 10 2.28 15.54 11.96
CA ASP A 10 1.24 16.02 12.87
C ASP A 10 -0.02 15.19 12.74
N LEU A 11 -0.39 14.85 11.51
CA LEU A 11 -1.60 14.07 11.28
C LEU A 11 -1.46 12.66 11.83
N ILE A 12 -0.29 12.05 11.69
CA ILE A 12 -0.04 10.73 12.24
C ILE A 12 -0.14 10.77 13.76
N LYS A 13 0.47 11.79 14.37
CA LYS A 13 0.43 11.94 15.81
C LYS A 13 -1.00 12.08 16.30
N ASN A 14 -1.79 12.93 15.64
CA ASN A 14 -3.18 13.14 16.01
C ASN A 14 -4.00 11.88 15.85
N TYR A 15 -3.76 11.14 14.77
CA TYR A 15 -4.47 9.89 14.54
C TYR A 15 -4.18 8.88 15.65
N LEU A 16 -2.91 8.75 16.02
CA LEU A 16 -2.55 7.80 17.07
C LEU A 16 -3.05 8.20 18.43
N ALA A 17 -3.36 9.49 18.59
CA ALA A 17 -3.97 9.98 19.84
C ALA A 17 -5.49 9.83 19.84
N GLY A 18 -6.07 9.29 18.77
CA GLY A 18 -7.49 9.00 18.73
C GLY A 18 -8.30 9.80 17.71
N ASP A 19 -7.66 10.71 16.99
CA ASP A 19 -8.38 11.56 16.01
C ASP A 19 -8.42 10.87 14.65
N ASN A 20 -9.48 10.12 14.41
CA ASN A 20 -9.62 9.37 13.17
C ASN A 20 -9.73 10.28 11.94
N SER A 21 -10.23 11.51 12.12
CA SER A 21 -10.34 12.41 10.97
C SER A 21 -8.97 12.81 10.44
N SER A 22 -7.94 12.77 11.27
CA SER A 22 -6.58 13.05 10.81
C SER A 22 -6.11 12.01 9.81
N PHE A 23 -6.52 10.76 9.98
CA PHE A 23 -6.15 9.73 9.01
C PHE A 23 -6.86 9.95 7.68
N GLU A 24 -8.11 10.40 7.71
CA GLU A 24 -8.82 10.74 6.47
C GLU A 24 -8.06 11.78 5.68
N ILE A 25 -7.53 12.78 6.36
CA ILE A 25 -6.75 13.82 5.71
C ILE A 25 -5.48 13.25 5.09
N LEU A 26 -4.79 12.39 5.85
CA LEU A 26 -3.60 11.71 5.33
C LEU A 26 -3.93 10.90 4.09
N LEU A 27 -4.99 10.11 4.16
CA LEU A 27 -5.43 9.28 3.06
C LEU A 27 -5.73 10.13 1.83
N ASN A 28 -6.52 11.17 2.00
CA ASN A 28 -6.91 12.03 0.89
C ASN A 28 -5.71 12.76 0.29
N ARG A 29 -4.71 13.05 1.09
CA ARG A 29 -3.52 13.73 0.62
C ARG A 29 -2.68 12.87 -0.32
N HIS A 30 -2.62 11.58 -0.05
CA HIS A 30 -1.69 10.67 -0.75
C HIS A 30 -2.36 9.63 -1.64
N LYS A 31 -3.65 9.44 -1.52
CA LYS A 31 -4.33 8.31 -2.20
C LYS A 31 -4.17 8.32 -3.71
N SER A 32 -4.24 9.48 -4.34
CA SER A 32 -4.16 9.54 -5.80
C SER A 32 -2.83 9.03 -6.31
N ARG A 33 -1.76 9.39 -5.62
CA ARG A 33 -0.43 8.99 -6.03
C ARG A 33 -0.23 7.49 -5.85
N VAL A 34 -0.72 6.95 -4.74
CA VAL A 34 -0.64 5.51 -4.48
C VAL A 34 -1.45 4.74 -5.51
N TYR A 35 -2.68 5.18 -5.74
CA TYR A 35 -3.55 4.51 -6.69
C TYR A 35 -2.98 4.53 -8.11
N ALA A 36 -2.47 5.70 -8.53
CA ALA A 36 -1.88 5.83 -9.86
C ALA A 36 -0.70 4.89 -10.06
N PHE A 37 0.12 4.74 -9.02
CA PHE A 37 1.25 3.80 -9.10
C PHE A 37 0.75 2.37 -9.28
N ILE A 38 -0.22 1.96 -8.47
CA ILE A 38 -0.74 0.60 -8.54
C ILE A 38 -1.35 0.33 -9.91
N MET A 39 -2.18 1.26 -10.40
CA MET A 39 -2.82 1.11 -11.71
C MET A 39 -1.80 1.01 -12.84
N SER A 40 -0.71 1.74 -12.73
CA SER A 40 0.32 1.71 -13.77
C SER A 40 0.98 0.35 -13.88
N LYS A 41 0.99 -0.43 -12.79
CA LYS A 41 1.64 -1.73 -12.77
C LYS A 41 0.66 -2.87 -13.02
N ILE A 42 -0.53 -2.78 -12.45
CA ILE A 42 -1.50 -3.89 -12.47
C ILE A 42 -2.37 -3.84 -13.72
N LYS A 43 -2.79 -2.65 -14.13
CA LYS A 43 -3.60 -2.44 -15.34
C LYS A 43 -4.92 -3.19 -15.33
N ASN A 44 -5.43 -3.47 -14.15
CA ASN A 44 -6.74 -4.06 -13.95
C ASN A 44 -7.37 -3.32 -12.77
N ARG A 45 -8.52 -2.71 -13.01
CA ARG A 45 -9.11 -1.83 -12.02
C ARG A 45 -9.49 -2.55 -10.74
N ASP A 46 -10.13 -3.70 -10.85
CA ASP A 46 -10.60 -4.41 -9.66
C ASP A 46 -9.44 -4.89 -8.80
N ILE A 47 -8.42 -5.43 -9.42
CA ILE A 47 -7.24 -5.89 -8.68
C ILE A 47 -6.51 -4.69 -8.09
N SER A 48 -6.42 -3.59 -8.84
CA SER A 48 -5.77 -2.38 -8.33
C SER A 48 -6.47 -1.84 -7.09
N GLU A 49 -7.81 -1.86 -7.09
CA GLU A 49 -8.56 -1.40 -5.94
C GLU A 49 -8.32 -2.28 -4.73
N ASP A 50 -8.27 -3.58 -4.94
CA ASP A 50 -7.96 -4.51 -3.84
C ASP A 50 -6.58 -4.23 -3.25
N ILE A 51 -5.58 -4.04 -4.11
CA ILE A 51 -4.23 -3.75 -3.65
C ILE A 51 -4.17 -2.40 -2.95
N PHE A 52 -4.92 -1.43 -3.47
CA PHE A 52 -4.99 -0.11 -2.85
C PHE A 52 -5.54 -0.22 -1.42
N GLN A 53 -6.65 -0.94 -1.25
CA GLN A 53 -7.23 -1.14 0.06
C GLN A 53 -6.26 -1.87 0.99
N ASP A 54 -5.64 -2.93 0.49
CA ASP A 54 -4.68 -3.69 1.29
C ASP A 54 -3.50 -2.83 1.72
N THR A 55 -3.06 -1.92 0.84
CA THR A 55 -1.98 -1.00 1.17
C THR A 55 -2.34 -0.18 2.41
N PHE A 56 -3.54 0.40 2.42
CA PHE A 56 -3.92 1.27 3.53
C PHE A 56 -4.29 0.50 4.79
N ILE A 57 -4.77 -0.74 4.64
CA ILE A 57 -4.96 -1.60 5.81
C ILE A 57 -3.60 -1.87 6.47
N LYS A 58 -2.58 -2.16 5.67
CA LYS A 58 -1.23 -2.36 6.22
C LYS A 58 -0.67 -1.10 6.84
N VAL A 59 -0.94 0.06 6.22
CA VAL A 59 -0.52 1.34 6.78
C VAL A 59 -1.13 1.53 8.17
N ILE A 60 -2.44 1.35 8.27
CA ILE A 60 -3.14 1.53 9.55
C ILE A 60 -2.58 0.59 10.61
N ASN A 61 -2.45 -0.68 10.27
CA ASN A 61 -1.94 -1.66 11.23
C ASN A 61 -0.52 -1.36 11.66
N SER A 62 0.32 -0.95 10.73
CA SER A 62 1.70 -0.63 11.06
C SER A 62 1.81 0.61 11.93
N LEU A 63 0.99 1.62 11.65
CA LEU A 63 0.98 2.83 12.48
C LEU A 63 0.56 2.49 13.91
N LYS A 64 -0.50 1.69 14.06
CA LYS A 64 -1.00 1.34 15.38
C LYS A 64 -0.05 0.46 16.16
N LYS A 65 0.78 -0.31 15.48
CA LYS A 65 1.78 -1.16 16.13
C LYS A 65 3.11 -0.45 16.36
N GLY A 66 3.18 0.83 16.01
CA GLY A 66 4.40 1.60 16.21
C GLY A 66 5.52 1.20 15.27
N LYS A 67 5.20 0.62 14.13
CA LYS A 67 6.24 0.15 13.20
C LYS A 67 6.72 1.20 12.22
N TYR A 68 6.06 2.35 12.18
CA TYR A 68 6.49 3.44 11.32
C TYR A 68 7.35 4.40 12.12
N ASN A 69 8.51 4.69 11.59
CA ASN A 69 9.44 5.61 12.22
C ASN A 69 9.35 6.95 11.51
N GLU A 70 8.86 7.96 12.23
CA GLU A 70 8.62 9.24 11.60
C GLU A 70 9.93 9.97 11.29
N GLU A 71 10.25 10.07 10.00
CA GLU A 71 11.44 10.76 9.54
C GLU A 71 11.11 11.65 8.33
N GLY A 72 9.86 12.06 8.22
CA GLY A 72 9.44 12.87 7.09
C GLY A 72 9.32 12.12 5.79
N LYS A 73 9.20 10.79 5.85
CA LYS A 73 9.18 9.95 4.65
C LYS A 73 7.93 9.09 4.57
N PHE A 74 6.80 9.65 4.95
CA PHE A 74 5.57 8.89 5.00
C PHE A 74 5.15 8.36 3.62
N LEU A 75 5.14 9.23 2.60
CA LEU A 75 4.76 8.80 1.27
C LEU A 75 5.69 7.74 0.69
N PRO A 76 7.01 7.91 0.75
CA PRO A 76 7.90 6.82 0.31
C PRO A 76 7.65 5.51 1.03
N TRP A 77 7.32 5.57 2.31
CA TRP A 77 7.02 4.37 3.10
C TRP A 77 5.76 3.67 2.59
N ILE A 78 4.69 4.44 2.34
CA ILE A 78 3.47 3.87 1.77
C ILE A 78 3.74 3.29 0.39
N MET A 79 4.50 4.00 -0.42
CA MET A 79 4.82 3.53 -1.76
C MET A 79 5.58 2.21 -1.72
N ARG A 80 6.44 2.02 -0.73
CA ARG A 80 7.14 0.75 -0.58
C ARG A 80 6.16 -0.37 -0.25
N ILE A 81 5.19 -0.09 0.63
CA ILE A 81 4.18 -1.09 0.98
C ILE A 81 3.40 -1.49 -0.27
N SER A 82 2.95 -0.50 -1.05
CA SER A 82 2.16 -0.80 -2.24
C SER A 82 3.01 -1.53 -3.29
N HIS A 83 4.28 -1.15 -3.43
CA HIS A 83 5.18 -1.83 -4.36
C HIS A 83 5.32 -3.31 -3.99
N ASN A 84 5.51 -3.58 -2.71
CA ASN A 84 5.65 -4.96 -2.26
C ASN A 84 4.38 -5.77 -2.53
N LEU A 85 3.21 -5.16 -2.36
CA LEU A 85 1.96 -5.85 -2.65
C LEU A 85 1.80 -6.11 -4.15
N VAL A 86 2.23 -5.18 -4.98
CA VAL A 86 2.22 -5.38 -6.43
C VAL A 86 3.14 -6.54 -6.81
N ILE A 87 4.34 -6.56 -6.26
CA ILE A 87 5.28 -7.66 -6.50
C ILE A 87 4.68 -8.99 -6.05
N ASP A 88 4.06 -9.01 -4.87
CA ASP A 88 3.43 -10.22 -4.37
C ASP A 88 2.33 -10.71 -5.31
N HIS A 89 1.55 -9.80 -5.85
CA HIS A 89 0.50 -10.15 -6.80
C HIS A 89 1.09 -10.85 -8.03
N PHE A 90 2.12 -10.27 -8.61
CA PHE A 90 2.74 -10.88 -9.79
C PHE A 90 3.40 -12.20 -9.46
N ARG A 91 3.97 -12.32 -8.28
CA ARG A 91 4.60 -13.57 -7.85
C ARG A 91 3.56 -14.67 -7.73
N LYS A 92 2.38 -14.36 -7.18
CA LYS A 92 1.31 -15.34 -7.07
C LYS A 92 0.78 -15.74 -8.42
N GLU A 93 0.61 -14.80 -9.33
CA GLU A 93 0.17 -15.11 -10.69
C GLU A 93 1.16 -16.02 -11.39
N SER A 94 2.42 -15.73 -11.25
CA SER A 94 3.47 -16.52 -11.86
C SER A 94 3.46 -17.94 -11.33
N LYS A 95 3.26 -18.09 -10.03
CA LYS A 95 3.18 -19.41 -9.41
C LYS A 95 2.01 -20.21 -9.93
N ILE A 96 0.86 -19.59 -10.05
CA ILE A 96 -0.32 -20.26 -10.57
C ILE A 96 -0.07 -20.75 -11.99
N LYS A 97 0.55 -19.92 -12.79
CA LYS A 97 0.86 -20.28 -14.16
C LYS A 97 1.83 -21.44 -14.24
N SER A 98 2.80 -21.48 -13.35
CA SER A 98 3.84 -22.50 -13.40
C SER A 98 3.37 -23.86 -12.91
N VAL A 99 2.23 -23.93 -12.24
CA VAL A 99 1.72 -25.25 -11.80
C VAL A 99 0.74 -25.86 -12.79
N ARG A 100 0.55 -25.27 -13.92
CA ARG A 100 -0.31 -25.88 -14.93
C ARG A 100 0.31 -27.17 -15.45
N PRO A 101 -0.52 -28.13 -15.83
CA PRO A 101 0.00 -29.43 -16.27
C PRO A 101 1.06 -29.36 -17.35
N ASN A 102 0.91 -28.46 -18.28
CA ASN A 102 1.86 -28.38 -19.38
C ASN A 102 3.13 -27.62 -19.03
N ASP A 103 3.20 -27.11 -17.83
CA ASP A 103 4.36 -26.40 -17.40
C ASP A 103 5.26 -27.16 -16.50
N GLN A 104 4.90 -28.43 -16.23
CA GLN A 104 5.59 -29.09 -15.31
C GLN A 104 6.91 -29.47 -15.55
N PHE A 105 7.20 -29.32 -15.67
CA PHE A 105 8.24 -29.41 -15.80
C PHE A 105 9.02 -28.53 -15.61
N ASN A 106 8.92 -27.99 -15.37
CA ASN A 106 9.62 -27.09 -15.23
C ASN A 106 9.61 -26.57 -14.03
N ILE A 107 9.18 -27.08 -13.28
CA ILE A 107 9.04 -26.63 -12.21
C ILE A 107 9.90 -26.51 -11.43
N PHE A 108 10.31 -26.63 -11.58
CA PHE A 108 10.80 -26.23 -11.21
C PHE A 108 11.14 -25.61 -11.52
N ASP A 109 11.06 -25.77 -12.19
CA ASP A 109 11.14 -24.81 -12.53
C ASP A 109 10.54 -24.02 -11.90
N ILE A 110 10.39 -24.22 -11.34
CA ILE A 110 9.67 -23.59 -10.81
C ILE A 110 9.81 -22.97 -10.14
#